data_b160720d34f2bf65e6c2243c34c195b9
#
_entry.id   b160720d34f2bf65e6c2243c34c195b9
#
_cell.length_a   1.000
_cell.length_b   1.000
_cell.length_c   1.000
_cell.angle_alpha   90.00
_cell.angle_beta   90.00
_cell.angle_gamma   90.00
#
_symmetry.space_group_name_H-M   'P 1'
#
loop_
_entity.id
_entity.type
_entity.pdbx_description
1 polymer ?
#
loop_
_entity_poly.entity_id
_entity_poly.type
_entity_poly.pdbx_seq_one_letter_code
_entity_poly.pdbx_strand_id
1 'polypeptide(L)'
;LPGRTRGTGGLHPVSRTIERIEAIFSSMGFDVAEGPEIETDWMSFTALNNPENHPARSMQDTFYVELKDAEGRWLNLRPHTSPMQVRYARAHAARHAGKITMPEVRVIAPGRVYRVDSDATHSPMFHQIEGLWLGENVSFKDLKVTFATLVREFFETEDFDVRFRPSFFPFTEPSAEIDIRFGSGPLAGKWLEVAGSGQVHPNVVRNFGLDPEQHIGFAFGIGADRFAMLRYGIDDLRLMFDGDLRFLTQFR
;
A
#
# COMPACT_ATOMS: atom_id res chain seq x y z
N LEU A 1 -43.78 -0.61 23.40
CA LEU A 1 -42.97 -1.80 23.59
C LEU A 1 -41.52 -1.44 23.38
N PRO A 2 -40.57 -1.79 24.26
CA PRO A 2 -39.16 -1.55 24.02
C PRO A 2 -38.74 -2.28 22.75
N GLY A 3 -37.94 -1.58 21.89
CA GLY A 3 -37.40 -2.18 20.68
C GLY A 3 -36.52 -3.38 21.02
N ARG A 4 -36.35 -4.30 20.06
CA ARG A 4 -35.40 -5.40 20.22
C ARG A 4 -34.00 -4.82 20.44
N THR A 5 -33.31 -5.29 21.48
CA THR A 5 -31.89 -5.02 21.68
C THR A 5 -31.14 -5.56 20.48
N ARG A 6 -30.56 -4.67 19.68
CA ARG A 6 -29.58 -5.07 18.65
C ARG A 6 -28.29 -5.39 19.40
N GLY A 7 -27.66 -6.52 19.09
CA GLY A 7 -26.33 -6.84 19.63
C GLY A 7 -25.32 -5.75 19.28
N THR A 8 -24.21 -5.68 20.02
CA THR A 8 -23.09 -4.81 19.71
C THR A 8 -22.52 -5.17 18.33
N GLY A 9 -22.31 -4.17 17.50
CA GLY A 9 -21.61 -4.34 16.22
C GLY A 9 -20.12 -4.63 16.41
N GLY A 10 -19.44 -5.01 15.33
CA GLY A 10 -17.98 -5.14 15.26
C GLY A 10 -17.42 -4.36 14.09
N LEU A 11 -16.11 -4.18 14.06
CA LEU A 11 -15.42 -3.58 12.92
C LEU A 11 -15.35 -4.58 11.76
N HIS A 12 -15.49 -4.06 10.55
CA HIS A 12 -15.28 -4.84 9.33
C HIS A 12 -13.88 -5.47 9.30
N PRO A 13 -13.69 -6.71 8.79
CA PRO A 13 -12.38 -7.36 8.78
C PRO A 13 -11.28 -6.55 8.09
N VAL A 14 -11.61 -5.81 7.03
CA VAL A 14 -10.64 -4.90 6.37
C VAL A 14 -10.27 -3.74 7.29
N SER A 15 -11.23 -3.12 7.98
CA SER A 15 -10.94 -2.04 8.94
C SER A 15 -10.02 -2.53 10.07
N ARG A 16 -10.31 -3.69 10.65
CA ARG A 16 -9.44 -4.33 11.65
C ARG A 16 -8.03 -4.60 11.13
N THR A 17 -7.93 -5.02 9.87
CA THR A 17 -6.64 -5.28 9.21
C THR A 17 -5.85 -3.99 9.06
N ILE A 18 -6.48 -2.92 8.57
CA ILE A 18 -5.84 -1.62 8.39
C ILE A 18 -5.38 -1.07 9.73
N GLU A 19 -6.25 -0.99 10.75
CA GLU A 19 -5.90 -0.51 12.09
C GLU A 19 -4.73 -1.29 12.71
N ARG A 20 -4.70 -2.61 12.52
CA ARG A 20 -3.60 -3.43 13.03
C ARG A 20 -2.29 -3.14 12.30
N ILE A 21 -2.31 -3.01 10.98
CA ILE A 21 -1.12 -2.68 10.19
C ILE A 21 -0.62 -1.28 10.55
N GLU A 22 -1.51 -0.30 10.70
CA GLU A 22 -1.16 1.05 11.16
C GLU A 22 -0.48 1.04 12.54
N ALA A 23 -1.01 0.27 13.49
CA ALA A 23 -0.41 0.13 14.82
C ALA A 23 1.00 -0.48 14.76
N ILE A 24 1.20 -1.50 13.93
CA ILE A 24 2.52 -2.14 13.73
C ILE A 24 3.51 -1.13 13.12
N PHE A 25 3.13 -0.43 12.05
CA PHE A 25 4.03 0.55 11.42
C PHE A 25 4.29 1.75 12.31
N SER A 26 3.29 2.23 13.04
CA SER A 26 3.48 3.31 14.02
C SER A 26 4.48 2.92 15.11
N SER A 27 4.48 1.65 15.56
CA SER A 27 5.48 1.15 16.50
C SER A 27 6.90 1.10 15.93
N MET A 28 7.03 1.02 14.61
CA MET A 28 8.32 1.11 13.90
C MET A 28 8.70 2.56 13.51
N GLY A 29 7.94 3.56 13.96
CA GLY A 29 8.22 4.97 13.71
C GLY A 29 7.77 5.49 12.34
N PHE A 30 6.81 4.84 11.71
CA PHE A 30 6.18 5.34 10.50
C PHE A 30 4.99 6.24 10.84
N ASP A 31 4.88 7.36 10.15
CA ASP A 31 3.67 8.17 10.14
C ASP A 31 2.58 7.51 9.29
N VAL A 32 1.33 7.82 9.59
CA VAL A 32 0.18 7.42 8.76
C VAL A 32 -0.33 8.66 7.99
N ALA A 33 -0.43 8.55 6.67
CA ALA A 33 -0.86 9.65 5.83
C ALA A 33 -2.07 9.26 4.99
N GLU A 34 -3.09 10.10 5.03
CA GLU A 34 -4.29 9.99 4.21
C GLU A 34 -4.35 11.08 3.15
N GLY A 35 -5.13 10.87 2.09
CA GLY A 35 -5.31 11.85 1.04
C GLY A 35 -6.41 11.51 0.04
N PRO A 36 -6.55 12.36 -0.99
CA PRO A 36 -7.68 12.28 -1.91
C PRO A 36 -7.67 11.00 -2.73
N GLU A 37 -8.85 10.49 -3.03
CA GLU A 37 -9.06 9.35 -3.92
C GLU A 37 -9.10 9.78 -5.39
N ILE A 38 -9.47 11.04 -5.66
CA ILE A 38 -9.43 11.64 -6.99
C ILE A 38 -8.11 12.39 -7.12
N GLU A 39 -7.32 12.00 -8.11
CA GLU A 39 -5.96 12.49 -8.32
C GLU A 39 -5.73 13.04 -9.71
N THR A 40 -4.71 13.87 -9.83
CA THR A 40 -4.19 14.27 -11.13
C THR A 40 -3.41 13.13 -11.76
N ASP A 41 -3.39 13.10 -13.09
CA ASP A 41 -2.58 12.18 -13.86
C ASP A 41 -1.09 12.23 -13.48
N TRP A 42 -0.58 13.43 -13.21
CA TRP A 42 0.80 13.62 -12.78
C TRP A 42 1.11 12.88 -11.47
N MET A 43 0.22 13.00 -10.46
CA MET A 43 0.39 12.34 -9.17
C MET A 43 0.29 10.82 -9.27
N SER A 44 -0.67 10.33 -10.06
CA SER A 44 -0.89 8.89 -10.20
C SER A 44 0.18 8.19 -11.04
N PHE A 45 0.84 8.90 -11.96
CA PHE A 45 1.72 8.26 -12.94
C PHE A 45 3.07 8.96 -13.11
N THR A 46 3.09 10.19 -13.62
CA THR A 46 4.33 10.85 -14.03
C THR A 46 5.30 11.05 -12.86
N ALA A 47 4.81 11.48 -11.70
CA ALA A 47 5.64 11.66 -10.50
C ALA A 47 6.28 10.35 -10.03
N LEU A 48 5.71 9.21 -10.41
CA LEU A 48 6.14 7.86 -10.06
C LEU A 48 6.94 7.19 -11.20
N ASN A 49 7.61 8.00 -12.03
CA ASN A 49 8.43 7.54 -13.15
C ASN A 49 7.65 6.71 -14.19
N ASN A 50 6.36 6.98 -14.34
CA ASN A 50 5.49 6.35 -15.33
C ASN A 50 4.89 7.43 -16.26
N PRO A 51 5.68 7.99 -17.22
CA PRO A 51 5.23 9.03 -18.15
C PRO A 51 4.24 8.49 -19.18
N GLU A 52 3.59 9.40 -19.93
CA GLU A 52 2.49 9.07 -20.88
C GLU A 52 2.83 7.95 -21.87
N ASN A 53 4.07 7.90 -22.34
CA ASN A 53 4.50 6.92 -23.34
C ASN A 53 5.13 5.66 -22.72
N HIS A 54 5.01 5.46 -21.41
CA HIS A 54 5.59 4.30 -20.74
C HIS A 54 4.71 3.06 -20.94
N PRO A 55 5.28 1.91 -21.36
CA PRO A 55 4.47 0.70 -21.61
C PRO A 55 3.64 0.23 -20.41
N ALA A 56 4.17 0.37 -19.18
CA ALA A 56 3.47 -0.02 -17.97
C ALA A 56 2.21 0.83 -17.68
N ARG A 57 2.11 2.06 -18.26
CA ARG A 57 0.93 2.91 -18.10
C ARG A 57 -0.27 2.39 -18.87
N SER A 58 -0.06 1.80 -20.05
CA SER A 58 -1.13 1.21 -20.88
C SER A 58 -1.74 -0.05 -20.28
N MET A 59 -1.06 -0.65 -19.27
CA MET A 59 -1.53 -1.84 -18.58
C MET A 59 -2.39 -1.53 -17.34
N GLN A 60 -2.58 -0.26 -17.01
CA GLN A 60 -3.37 0.16 -15.86
C GLN A 60 -4.76 0.60 -16.32
N ASP A 61 -5.75 -0.28 -16.15
CA ASP A 61 -7.15 0.05 -16.34
C ASP A 61 -7.59 1.04 -15.25
N THR A 62 -7.57 2.33 -15.60
CA THR A 62 -7.81 3.44 -14.71
C THR A 62 -9.17 4.06 -14.99
N PHE A 63 -9.95 4.32 -13.93
CA PHE A 63 -11.18 5.09 -14.02
C PHE A 63 -10.87 6.59 -14.08
N TYR A 64 -11.28 7.25 -15.15
CA TYR A 64 -11.25 8.69 -15.26
C TYR A 64 -12.60 9.30 -14.87
N VAL A 65 -12.57 10.47 -14.22
CA VAL A 65 -13.77 11.22 -13.84
C VAL A 65 -13.96 12.42 -14.76
N GLU A 66 -15.20 12.89 -14.92
CA GLU A 66 -15.53 14.04 -15.77
C GLU A 66 -15.14 15.39 -15.13
N LEU A 67 -13.91 15.44 -14.59
CA LEU A 67 -13.30 16.64 -14.02
C LEU A 67 -11.89 16.77 -14.58
N LYS A 68 -11.43 18.02 -14.76
CA LYS A 68 -10.11 18.32 -15.30
C LYS A 68 -9.27 19.13 -14.32
N ASP A 69 -7.97 18.92 -14.38
CA ASP A 69 -6.98 19.76 -13.71
C ASP A 69 -6.81 21.14 -14.41
N ALA A 70 -5.96 21.98 -13.85
CA ALA A 70 -5.69 23.32 -14.38
C ALA A 70 -5.07 23.28 -15.79
N GLU A 71 -4.42 22.20 -16.17
CA GLU A 71 -3.80 21.97 -17.48
C GLU A 71 -4.78 21.29 -18.49
N GLY A 72 -6.04 21.08 -18.09
CA GLY A 72 -7.08 20.51 -18.94
C GLY A 72 -7.06 18.99 -19.07
N ARG A 73 -6.27 18.28 -18.25
CA ARG A 73 -6.19 16.81 -18.23
C ARG A 73 -7.26 16.23 -17.32
N TRP A 74 -7.80 15.07 -17.70
CA TRP A 74 -8.77 14.36 -16.87
C TRP A 74 -8.18 13.93 -15.53
N LEU A 75 -8.95 14.10 -14.46
CA LEU A 75 -8.65 13.50 -13.17
C LEU A 75 -9.02 12.01 -13.19
N ASN A 76 -8.39 11.24 -12.30
CA ASN A 76 -8.64 9.81 -12.18
C ASN A 76 -8.93 9.39 -10.73
N LEU A 77 -9.61 8.25 -10.58
CA LEU A 77 -9.62 7.53 -9.32
C LEU A 77 -8.26 6.84 -9.18
N ARG A 78 -7.56 7.08 -8.10
CA ARG A 78 -6.19 6.59 -7.89
C ARG A 78 -6.13 5.05 -7.98
N PRO A 79 -5.26 4.47 -8.84
CA PRO A 79 -5.11 3.02 -8.98
C PRO A 79 -4.23 2.39 -7.88
N HIS A 80 -3.59 3.21 -7.06
CA HIS A 80 -2.75 2.88 -5.92
C HIS A 80 -2.65 4.07 -4.97
N THR A 81 -2.13 3.86 -3.76
CA THR A 81 -1.97 4.94 -2.76
C THR A 81 -0.64 5.68 -2.86
N SER A 82 0.21 5.37 -3.85
CA SER A 82 1.52 6.02 -4.08
C SER A 82 1.48 7.55 -4.24
N PRO A 83 0.40 8.20 -4.76
CA PRO A 83 0.30 9.66 -4.73
C PRO A 83 0.52 10.26 -3.34
N MET A 84 0.16 9.53 -2.29
CA MET A 84 0.39 9.98 -0.92
C MET A 84 1.87 10.00 -0.52
N GLN A 85 2.67 9.08 -1.05
CA GLN A 85 4.13 9.11 -0.88
C GLN A 85 4.70 10.40 -1.48
N VAL A 86 4.25 10.77 -2.69
CA VAL A 86 4.66 12.02 -3.36
C VAL A 86 4.26 13.24 -2.53
N ARG A 87 3.00 13.30 -2.09
CA ARG A 87 2.47 14.42 -1.28
C ARG A 87 3.21 14.56 0.04
N TYR A 88 3.37 13.45 0.76
CA TYR A 88 4.04 13.44 2.07
C TYR A 88 5.51 13.82 1.95
N ALA A 89 6.26 13.20 1.04
CA ALA A 89 7.69 13.47 0.86
C ALA A 89 7.95 14.93 0.41
N ARG A 90 7.15 15.49 -0.50
CA ARG A 90 7.25 16.91 -0.90
C ARG A 90 6.94 17.85 0.25
N ALA A 91 5.91 17.59 1.03
CA ALA A 91 5.58 18.38 2.21
C ALA A 91 6.68 18.29 3.27
N HIS A 92 7.27 17.10 3.45
CA HIS A 92 8.41 16.88 4.33
C HIS A 92 9.64 17.66 3.86
N ALA A 93 10.02 17.57 2.59
CA ALA A 93 11.11 18.33 2.01
C ALA A 93 10.92 19.84 2.18
N ALA A 94 9.73 20.36 1.92
CA ALA A 94 9.42 21.79 2.09
C ALA A 94 9.54 22.26 3.54
N ARG A 95 9.08 21.46 4.52
CA ARG A 95 9.20 21.78 5.96
C ARG A 95 10.65 21.81 6.46
N HIS A 96 11.55 21.09 5.79
CA HIS A 96 12.93 20.97 6.17
C HIS A 96 13.90 21.67 5.24
N ALA A 97 13.41 22.46 4.30
CA ALA A 97 14.23 23.25 3.38
C ALA A 97 15.23 24.14 4.14
N GLY A 98 16.50 24.13 3.72
CA GLY A 98 17.58 24.89 4.35
C GLY A 98 18.19 24.29 5.62
N LYS A 99 17.74 23.11 6.08
CA LYS A 99 18.42 22.38 7.15
C LYS A 99 19.66 21.66 6.62
N ILE A 100 20.69 21.53 7.46
CA ILE A 100 21.96 20.85 7.11
C ILE A 100 21.71 19.35 6.85
N THR A 101 20.81 18.73 7.62
CA THR A 101 20.39 17.35 7.45
C THR A 101 18.88 17.30 7.38
N MET A 102 18.36 16.51 6.44
CA MET A 102 16.93 16.27 6.35
C MET A 102 16.59 14.99 7.14
N PRO A 103 15.59 15.04 8.04
CA PRO A 103 15.13 13.84 8.73
C PRO A 103 14.63 12.79 7.73
N GLU A 104 14.73 11.51 8.11
CA GLU A 104 14.17 10.42 7.33
C GLU A 104 12.69 10.61 7.05
N VAL A 105 12.26 10.18 5.88
CA VAL A 105 10.85 10.07 5.50
C VAL A 105 10.42 8.64 5.81
N ARG A 106 9.53 8.47 6.77
CA ARG A 106 8.89 7.18 7.09
C ARG A 106 7.40 7.36 7.12
N VAL A 107 6.69 6.77 6.17
CA VAL A 107 5.24 6.93 6.06
C VAL A 107 4.60 5.68 5.50
N ILE A 108 3.40 5.34 5.98
CA ILE A 108 2.47 4.45 5.30
C ILE A 108 1.24 5.23 4.85
N ALA A 109 0.65 4.81 3.76
CA ALA A 109 -0.54 5.42 3.18
C ALA A 109 -1.62 4.37 2.94
N PRO A 110 -2.51 4.13 3.92
CA PRO A 110 -3.68 3.29 3.74
C PRO A 110 -4.75 4.03 2.93
N GLY A 111 -5.54 3.28 2.16
CA GLY A 111 -6.68 3.88 1.47
C GLY A 111 -7.30 3.01 0.40
N ARG A 112 -8.44 3.45 -0.09
CA ARG A 112 -9.15 2.86 -1.21
C ARG A 112 -8.45 3.19 -2.51
N VAL A 113 -8.41 2.20 -3.40
CA VAL A 113 -7.85 2.30 -4.74
C VAL A 113 -8.79 1.65 -5.74
N TYR A 114 -8.65 1.99 -7.02
CA TYR A 114 -9.64 1.68 -8.03
C TYR A 114 -8.97 1.19 -9.31
N ARG A 115 -9.43 0.05 -9.85
CA ARG A 115 -8.98 -0.52 -11.12
C ARG A 115 -10.14 -1.10 -11.88
N VAL A 116 -10.11 -1.00 -13.20
CA VAL A 116 -11.13 -1.60 -14.07
C VAL A 116 -10.89 -3.10 -14.15
N ASP A 117 -11.18 -3.79 -13.05
CA ASP A 117 -10.98 -5.23 -12.92
C ASP A 117 -12.04 -5.80 -11.96
N SER A 118 -12.62 -6.95 -12.30
CA SER A 118 -13.68 -7.55 -11.50
C SER A 118 -13.81 -9.05 -11.76
N ASP A 119 -13.38 -9.86 -10.78
CA ASP A 119 -13.57 -11.31 -10.76
C ASP A 119 -13.67 -11.83 -9.30
N ALA A 120 -13.54 -13.13 -9.09
CA ALA A 120 -13.60 -13.73 -7.75
C ALA A 120 -12.43 -13.29 -6.82
N THR A 121 -11.35 -12.77 -7.39
CA THR A 121 -10.12 -12.35 -6.69
C THR A 121 -9.84 -10.85 -6.80
N HIS A 122 -10.58 -10.14 -7.67
CA HIS A 122 -10.44 -8.71 -7.95
C HIS A 122 -11.76 -7.98 -7.79
N SER A 123 -11.71 -6.82 -7.16
CA SER A 123 -12.80 -5.88 -7.02
C SER A 123 -12.42 -4.55 -7.68
N PRO A 124 -13.37 -3.84 -8.34
CA PRO A 124 -13.10 -2.52 -8.89
C PRO A 124 -12.63 -1.50 -7.86
N MET A 125 -12.95 -1.72 -6.60
CA MET A 125 -12.45 -1.00 -5.44
C MET A 125 -11.88 -2.01 -4.45
N PHE A 126 -10.67 -1.74 -3.96
CA PHE A 126 -10.04 -2.52 -2.90
C PHE A 126 -9.18 -1.59 -2.03
N HIS A 127 -8.59 -2.13 -0.96
CA HIS A 127 -7.78 -1.34 -0.03
C HIS A 127 -6.30 -1.69 -0.19
N GLN A 128 -5.48 -0.66 -0.29
CA GLN A 128 -4.04 -0.78 -0.37
C GLN A 128 -3.38 0.01 0.76
N ILE A 129 -2.24 -0.47 1.23
CA ILE A 129 -1.36 0.27 2.13
C ILE A 129 0.01 0.29 1.46
N GLU A 130 0.47 1.47 1.12
CA GLU A 130 1.84 1.66 0.63
C GLU A 130 2.72 2.27 1.70
N GLY A 131 3.97 1.85 1.73
CA GLY A 131 4.98 2.37 2.63
C GLY A 131 6.16 2.96 1.89
N LEU A 132 6.75 4.00 2.48
CA LEU A 132 7.94 4.67 2.00
C LEU A 132 8.88 4.92 3.18
N TRP A 133 10.14 4.53 3.01
CA TRP A 133 11.22 4.91 3.93
C TRP A 133 12.41 5.40 3.12
N LEU A 134 12.76 6.69 3.29
CA LEU A 134 13.92 7.34 2.69
C LEU A 134 14.81 7.94 3.76
N GLY A 135 16.12 7.88 3.54
CA GLY A 135 17.14 8.48 4.40
C GLY A 135 18.51 8.33 3.78
N GLU A 136 19.55 8.76 4.48
CA GLU A 136 20.93 8.71 3.99
C GLU A 136 21.49 7.27 3.89
N ASN A 137 21.04 6.37 4.78
CA ASN A 137 21.58 5.02 4.93
C ASN A 137 20.52 3.91 4.88
N VAL A 138 19.35 4.19 4.29
CA VAL A 138 18.26 3.20 4.19
C VAL A 138 18.52 2.24 3.05
N SER A 139 18.48 0.95 3.33
CA SER A 139 18.90 -0.10 2.42
C SER A 139 17.80 -1.14 2.15
N PHE A 140 18.02 -2.02 1.18
CA PHE A 140 17.17 -3.16 0.93
C PHE A 140 17.12 -4.17 2.12
N LYS A 141 18.15 -4.16 2.98
CA LYS A 141 18.13 -4.93 4.23
C LYS A 141 17.04 -4.43 5.18
N ASP A 142 16.87 -3.10 5.25
CA ASP A 142 15.85 -2.49 6.10
C ASP A 142 14.44 -2.83 5.60
N LEU A 143 14.23 -2.89 4.28
CA LEU A 143 12.99 -3.41 3.70
C LEU A 143 12.71 -4.84 4.17
N LYS A 144 13.71 -5.72 4.13
CA LYS A 144 13.55 -7.13 4.56
C LYS A 144 13.17 -7.22 6.03
N VAL A 145 13.83 -6.46 6.90
CA VAL A 145 13.55 -6.45 8.33
C VAL A 145 12.15 -5.88 8.60
N THR A 146 11.81 -4.76 7.97
CA THR A 146 10.49 -4.13 8.10
C THR A 146 9.38 -5.10 7.70
N PHE A 147 9.54 -5.78 6.57
CA PHE A 147 8.51 -6.70 6.08
C PHE A 147 8.41 -7.98 6.92
N ALA A 148 9.53 -8.54 7.36
CA ALA A 148 9.52 -9.68 8.28
C ALA A 148 8.85 -9.33 9.63
N THR A 149 9.10 -8.12 10.13
CA THR A 149 8.42 -7.61 11.34
C THR A 149 6.91 -7.48 11.11
N LEU A 150 6.49 -6.90 9.98
CA LEU A 150 5.06 -6.83 9.63
C LEU A 150 4.40 -8.22 9.63
N VAL A 151 5.00 -9.20 8.96
CA VAL A 151 4.44 -10.56 8.86
C VAL A 151 4.32 -11.20 10.24
N ARG A 152 5.39 -11.15 11.04
CA ARG A 152 5.43 -11.69 12.40
C ARG A 152 4.35 -11.10 13.29
N GLU A 153 4.31 -9.78 13.37
CA GLU A 153 3.37 -9.07 14.25
C GLU A 153 1.92 -9.18 13.76
N PHE A 154 1.70 -9.14 12.44
CA PHE A 154 0.37 -9.19 11.88
C PHE A 154 -0.25 -10.59 12.00
N PHE A 155 0.49 -11.64 11.65
CA PHE A 155 0.00 -13.03 11.70
C PHE A 155 0.25 -13.70 13.07
N GLU A 156 0.98 -13.05 13.98
CA GLU A 156 1.28 -13.57 15.33
C GLU A 156 1.98 -14.93 15.28
N THR A 157 2.96 -15.07 14.41
CA THR A 157 3.71 -16.32 14.21
C THR A 157 5.18 -16.05 13.93
N GLU A 158 6.04 -16.97 14.39
CA GLU A 158 7.46 -17.01 14.02
C GLU A 158 7.71 -18.07 12.92
N ASP A 159 6.70 -18.89 12.59
CA ASP A 159 6.81 -20.02 11.65
C ASP A 159 6.43 -19.58 10.24
N PHE A 160 7.31 -18.79 9.62
CA PHE A 160 7.14 -18.32 8.25
C PHE A 160 8.49 -18.07 7.56
N ASP A 161 8.48 -18.18 6.23
CA ASP A 161 9.56 -17.73 5.36
C ASP A 161 9.11 -16.54 4.53
N VAL A 162 10.06 -15.65 4.23
CA VAL A 162 9.88 -14.55 3.27
C VAL A 162 10.90 -14.68 2.16
N ARG A 163 10.47 -14.55 0.92
CA ARG A 163 11.37 -14.45 -0.23
C ARG A 163 11.06 -13.22 -1.07
N PHE A 164 12.09 -12.70 -1.70
CA PHE A 164 12.03 -11.58 -2.63
C PHE A 164 12.34 -12.13 -4.02
N ARG A 165 11.39 -12.01 -4.94
CA ARG A 165 11.57 -12.38 -6.35
C ARG A 165 11.83 -11.13 -7.18
N PRO A 166 12.82 -11.11 -8.09
CA PRO A 166 13.00 -10.00 -9.01
C PRO A 166 11.71 -9.70 -9.78
N SER A 167 11.38 -8.42 -9.89
CA SER A 167 10.22 -7.92 -10.63
C SER A 167 10.54 -6.59 -11.31
N PHE A 168 9.55 -5.97 -11.93
CA PHE A 168 9.69 -4.66 -12.54
C PHE A 168 8.52 -3.77 -12.16
N PHE A 169 8.85 -2.59 -11.59
CA PHE A 169 7.92 -1.49 -11.39
C PHE A 169 8.61 -0.19 -11.82
N PRO A 170 7.91 0.74 -12.51
CA PRO A 170 8.56 1.96 -13.01
C PRO A 170 9.11 2.87 -11.91
N PHE A 171 8.56 2.77 -10.70
CA PHE A 171 8.89 3.62 -9.55
C PHE A 171 9.95 3.03 -8.61
N THR A 172 10.44 1.83 -8.88
CA THR A 172 11.51 1.18 -8.09
C THR A 172 12.56 0.52 -8.98
N GLU A 173 13.83 0.54 -8.53
CA GLU A 173 14.96 -0.14 -9.18
C GLU A 173 16.07 -0.41 -8.16
N PRO A 174 16.38 -1.67 -7.81
CA PRO A 174 15.69 -2.90 -8.24
C PRO A 174 14.29 -3.03 -7.64
N SER A 175 13.43 -3.75 -8.37
CA SER A 175 12.08 -4.09 -7.92
C SER A 175 12.02 -5.56 -7.48
N ALA A 176 11.15 -5.86 -6.53
CA ALA A 176 10.91 -7.21 -6.06
C ALA A 176 9.45 -7.42 -5.66
N GLU A 177 8.91 -8.55 -6.00
CA GLU A 177 7.71 -9.10 -5.38
C GLU A 177 8.08 -9.84 -4.10
N ILE A 178 7.24 -9.74 -3.09
CA ILE A 178 7.44 -10.38 -1.79
C ILE A 178 6.41 -11.49 -1.64
N ASP A 179 6.93 -12.71 -1.43
CA ASP A 179 6.11 -13.87 -1.11
C ASP A 179 6.37 -14.30 0.34
N ILE A 180 5.32 -14.78 0.98
CA ILE A 180 5.40 -15.44 2.30
C ILE A 180 4.98 -16.91 2.18
N ARG A 181 5.51 -17.74 3.07
CA ARG A 181 5.14 -19.14 3.22
C ARG A 181 5.06 -19.47 4.70
N PHE A 182 3.92 -19.99 5.13
CA PHE A 182 3.77 -20.47 6.51
C PHE A 182 4.24 -21.92 6.63
N GLY A 183 4.88 -22.26 7.76
CA GLY A 183 5.30 -23.62 8.05
C GLY A 183 4.15 -24.50 8.56
N SER A 184 3.09 -23.90 9.10
CA SER A 184 1.95 -24.58 9.68
C SER A 184 0.62 -23.91 9.28
N GLY A 185 -0.50 -24.58 9.59
CA GLY A 185 -1.85 -24.09 9.31
C GLY A 185 -2.38 -24.42 7.91
N PRO A 186 -3.59 -23.92 7.55
CA PRO A 186 -4.28 -24.27 6.30
C PRO A 186 -3.53 -23.89 5.01
N LEU A 187 -2.64 -22.89 5.10
CA LEU A 187 -1.85 -22.37 3.98
C LEU A 187 -0.39 -22.84 4.02
N ALA A 188 -0.06 -23.82 4.88
CA ALA A 188 1.31 -24.30 5.05
C ALA A 188 1.95 -24.77 3.75
N GLY A 189 3.22 -24.46 3.57
CA GLY A 189 4.05 -24.87 2.45
C GLY A 189 3.79 -24.15 1.13
N LYS A 190 2.75 -23.32 1.01
CA LYS A 190 2.45 -22.56 -0.21
C LYS A 190 3.09 -21.18 -0.16
N TRP A 191 3.75 -20.80 -1.25
CA TRP A 191 4.20 -19.42 -1.45
C TRP A 191 3.02 -18.54 -1.88
N LEU A 192 2.81 -17.46 -1.17
CA LEU A 192 1.73 -16.52 -1.36
C LEU A 192 2.33 -15.14 -1.61
N GLU A 193 2.11 -14.60 -2.81
CA GLU A 193 2.48 -13.24 -3.11
C GLU A 193 1.61 -12.26 -2.29
N VAL A 194 2.25 -11.32 -1.61
CA VAL A 194 1.60 -10.40 -0.68
C VAL A 194 1.97 -8.94 -0.88
N ALA A 195 3.05 -8.64 -1.61
CA ALA A 195 3.49 -7.26 -1.82
C ALA A 195 4.35 -7.10 -3.07
N GLY A 196 4.25 -5.92 -3.69
CA GLY A 196 5.29 -5.37 -4.56
C GLY A 196 6.18 -4.42 -3.79
N SER A 197 7.48 -4.37 -4.11
CA SER A 197 8.44 -3.54 -3.39
C SER A 197 9.67 -3.21 -4.23
N GLY A 198 10.53 -2.36 -3.71
CA GLY A 198 11.84 -2.12 -4.31
C GLY A 198 12.52 -0.87 -3.75
N GLN A 199 13.75 -0.64 -4.19
CA GLN A 199 14.43 0.61 -3.93
C GLN A 199 13.80 1.72 -4.77
N VAL A 200 13.51 2.86 -4.15
CA VAL A 200 12.84 3.97 -4.84
C VAL A 200 13.71 4.48 -5.97
N HIS A 201 13.11 4.58 -7.16
CA HIS A 201 13.83 5.03 -8.36
C HIS A 201 14.33 6.47 -8.19
N PRO A 202 15.56 6.83 -8.62
CA PRO A 202 16.12 8.18 -8.47
C PRO A 202 15.23 9.28 -9.06
N ASN A 203 14.53 9.03 -10.15
CA ASN A 203 13.59 10.00 -10.74
C ASN A 203 12.41 10.30 -9.81
N VAL A 204 11.93 9.31 -9.07
CA VAL A 204 10.86 9.48 -8.07
C VAL A 204 11.37 10.33 -6.92
N VAL A 205 12.58 10.07 -6.44
CA VAL A 205 13.21 10.87 -5.37
C VAL A 205 13.35 12.34 -5.81
N ARG A 206 13.78 12.60 -7.07
CA ARG A 206 13.80 13.97 -7.64
C ARG A 206 12.41 14.60 -7.67
N ASN A 207 11.38 13.84 -8.04
CA ASN A 207 10.00 14.31 -8.05
C ASN A 207 9.45 14.62 -6.65
N PHE A 208 10.03 14.04 -5.62
CA PHE A 208 9.77 14.41 -4.22
C PHE A 208 10.41 15.76 -3.82
N GLY A 209 11.31 16.29 -4.66
CA GLY A 209 12.11 17.49 -4.35
C GLY A 209 13.34 17.18 -3.50
N LEU A 210 13.84 15.94 -3.57
CA LEU A 210 14.97 15.43 -2.83
C LEU A 210 16.14 15.09 -3.75
N ASP A 211 17.35 15.09 -3.18
CA ASP A 211 18.55 14.67 -3.89
C ASP A 211 18.70 13.14 -3.81
N PRO A 212 18.65 12.40 -4.93
CA PRO A 212 18.78 10.94 -4.93
C PRO A 212 20.18 10.43 -4.56
N GLU A 213 21.20 11.30 -4.56
CA GLU A 213 22.54 10.95 -4.08
C GLU A 213 22.64 10.97 -2.55
N GLN A 214 21.71 11.67 -1.89
CA GLN A 214 21.66 11.80 -0.43
C GLN A 214 20.49 11.06 0.20
N HIS A 215 19.45 10.76 -0.59
CA HIS A 215 18.21 10.13 -0.10
C HIS A 215 17.95 8.86 -0.88
N ILE A 216 18.26 7.75 -0.24
CA ILE A 216 17.99 6.40 -0.75
C ILE A 216 16.98 5.70 0.17
N GLY A 217 16.34 4.67 -0.31
CA GLY A 217 15.44 3.88 0.50
C GLY A 217 14.49 3.04 -0.33
N PHE A 218 13.45 2.57 0.30
CA PHE A 218 12.55 1.62 -0.30
C PHE A 218 11.09 2.07 -0.22
N ALA A 219 10.29 1.50 -1.12
CA ALA A 219 8.85 1.53 -1.08
C ALA A 219 8.28 0.12 -1.20
N PHE A 220 7.07 -0.07 -0.71
CA PHE A 220 6.32 -1.31 -0.86
C PHE A 220 4.82 -1.01 -0.92
N GLY A 221 4.05 -1.92 -1.53
CA GLY A 221 2.60 -1.86 -1.55
C GLY A 221 2.01 -3.22 -1.18
N ILE A 222 1.05 -3.23 -0.25
CA ILE A 222 0.30 -4.42 0.18
C ILE A 222 -1.19 -4.21 -0.01
N GLY A 223 -1.91 -5.26 -0.40
CA GLY A 223 -3.37 -5.28 -0.43
C GLY A 223 -3.93 -5.62 0.96
N ALA A 224 -4.60 -4.67 1.61
CA ALA A 224 -5.18 -4.89 2.94
C ALA A 224 -6.25 -5.98 2.93
N ASP A 225 -7.05 -6.04 1.86
CA ASP A 225 -8.04 -7.10 1.65
C ASP A 225 -7.37 -8.48 1.56
N ARG A 226 -6.24 -8.59 0.87
CA ARG A 226 -5.45 -9.83 0.78
C ARG A 226 -4.94 -10.27 2.15
N PHE A 227 -4.43 -9.33 2.95
CA PHE A 227 -4.01 -9.60 4.33
C PHE A 227 -5.18 -10.04 5.21
N ALA A 228 -6.36 -9.43 5.06
CA ALA A 228 -7.58 -9.84 5.75
C ALA A 228 -7.98 -11.26 5.36
N MET A 229 -8.00 -11.58 4.08
CA MET A 229 -8.31 -12.94 3.59
C MET A 229 -7.37 -13.99 4.19
N LEU A 230 -6.08 -13.73 4.20
CA LEU A 230 -5.09 -14.66 4.74
C LEU A 230 -5.22 -14.84 6.26
N ARG A 231 -5.47 -13.76 7.01
CA ARG A 231 -5.60 -13.81 8.47
C ARG A 231 -6.87 -14.50 8.93
N TYR A 232 -7.99 -14.24 8.26
CA TYR A 232 -9.31 -14.71 8.68
C TYR A 232 -9.78 -15.95 7.93
N GLY A 233 -8.98 -16.49 7.00
CA GLY A 233 -9.35 -17.65 6.20
C GLY A 233 -10.51 -17.39 5.26
N ILE A 234 -10.61 -16.19 4.71
CA ILE A 234 -11.64 -15.80 3.74
C ILE A 234 -11.15 -16.22 2.36
N ASP A 235 -11.89 -17.06 1.67
CA ASP A 235 -11.51 -17.63 0.37
C ASP A 235 -12.10 -16.87 -0.84
N ASP A 236 -13.11 -16.03 -0.60
CA ASP A 236 -13.75 -15.20 -1.64
C ASP A 236 -13.78 -13.73 -1.22
N LEU A 237 -13.08 -12.88 -1.98
CA LEU A 237 -13.01 -11.45 -1.75
C LEU A 237 -14.39 -10.77 -1.70
N ARG A 238 -15.34 -11.24 -2.51
CA ARG A 238 -16.68 -10.65 -2.64
C ARG A 238 -17.45 -10.66 -1.32
N LEU A 239 -17.22 -11.66 -0.46
CA LEU A 239 -17.85 -11.77 0.85
C LEU A 239 -17.64 -10.54 1.72
N MET A 240 -16.50 -9.86 1.55
CA MET A 240 -16.19 -8.62 2.27
C MET A 240 -16.97 -7.40 1.78
N PHE A 241 -17.54 -7.46 0.57
CA PHE A 241 -18.23 -6.34 -0.07
C PHE A 241 -19.73 -6.56 -0.26
N ASP A 242 -20.23 -7.79 -0.17
CA ASP A 242 -21.66 -8.13 -0.37
C ASP A 242 -22.59 -7.62 0.75
N GLY A 243 -22.06 -7.20 1.89
CA GLY A 243 -22.84 -6.71 3.01
C GLY A 243 -23.68 -7.80 3.73
N ASP A 244 -23.38 -9.09 3.52
CA ASP A 244 -24.09 -10.19 4.15
C ASP A 244 -23.86 -10.21 5.68
N LEU A 245 -24.92 -9.97 6.44
CA LEU A 245 -24.86 -9.93 7.90
C LEU A 245 -24.42 -11.27 8.51
N ARG A 246 -24.68 -12.39 7.87
CA ARG A 246 -24.24 -13.72 8.34
C ARG A 246 -22.74 -13.85 8.31
N PHE A 247 -22.10 -13.26 7.27
CA PHE A 247 -20.65 -13.17 7.16
C PHE A 247 -20.11 -12.15 8.18
N LEU A 248 -20.61 -10.93 8.18
CA LEU A 248 -20.11 -9.83 9.01
C LEU A 248 -20.25 -10.10 10.53
N THR A 249 -21.26 -10.84 10.96
CA THR A 249 -21.45 -11.18 12.39
C THR A 249 -20.36 -12.08 12.96
N GLN A 250 -19.53 -12.70 12.13
CA GLN A 250 -18.39 -13.53 12.56
C GLN A 250 -17.22 -12.68 13.11
N PHE A 251 -17.22 -11.37 12.84
CA PHE A 251 -16.15 -10.42 13.21
C PHE A 251 -16.53 -9.49 14.38
N ARG A 252 -17.39 -9.93 15.28
CA ARG A 252 -17.82 -9.18 16.49
C ARG A 252 -16.79 -9.24 17.60
#